data_b2f59b1605b069eef29976cbec897ac5
#
_entry.id   b2f59b1605b069eef29976cbec897ac5
#
_cell.length_a   1.000
_cell.length_b   1.000
_cell.length_c   1.000
_cell.angle_alpha   90.00
_cell.angle_beta   90.00
_cell.angle_gamma   90.00
#
_symmetry.space_group_name_H-M   'P 1'
#
loop_
_entity.id
_entity.type
_entity.pdbx_description
1 polymer ?
#
loop_
_entity_poly.entity_id
_entity_poly.type
_entity_poly.pdbx_seq_one_letter_code
_entity_poly.pdbx_strand_id
1 'polypeptide(L)'
;MEIAGMIKFLMWVGIILSGTLFGAGQTIQEPHTFFRDRIGLSDSQIATIDGGGAVVKMIPSETPAEVFIFGATHVNAGPEDYLKFAFDMSRLKSLPSYLSVRRFSNSPTLSDLEGFTLEPDDIKNLKNCKPGKCDVQLSPEAMLQLQEAVDWSASDVAEQVNSRVRKMALELLVRYQERGNSVLEIYQDKSRAFNIDAEFQSLLSQSEVLPFYLPELKRYLLEYPTAMPPNVESFFYWEKVDFGLKPTLRLNHVMAYQSTGPIGTAYLVVVKQLWASHYFQLALDLTASVPKSGSANSAGSYVISLKISTQQGLTGFSGFFRRKVVVRKTLSAQENYLINIKKALEK
;
A
#
# COMPACT_ATOMS: atom_id res chain seq x y z
N MET A 1 -29.59 -68.78 42.46
CA MET A 1 -30.32 -68.91 41.21
C MET A 1 -29.83 -67.81 40.30
N GLU A 2 -28.79 -68.16 39.65
CA GLU A 2 -27.83 -67.24 38.97
C GLU A 2 -27.96 -67.46 37.48
N ILE A 3 -27.82 -66.38 36.73
CA ILE A 3 -27.51 -66.51 35.32
C ILE A 3 -26.39 -65.52 35.01
N ALA A 4 -25.24 -66.10 34.67
CA ALA A 4 -24.07 -65.39 34.26
C ALA A 4 -24.24 -64.88 32.81
N GLY A 5 -24.01 -63.59 32.61
CA GLY A 5 -23.93 -62.96 31.32
C GLY A 5 -22.48 -62.67 30.92
N MET A 6 -22.06 -63.37 29.87
CA MET A 6 -20.70 -63.29 29.34
C MET A 6 -20.53 -62.07 28.43
N ILE A 7 -19.76 -61.09 28.83
CA ILE A 7 -19.49 -59.87 28.09
C ILE A 7 -18.31 -60.17 27.12
N LYS A 8 -18.58 -60.15 25.83
CA LYS A 8 -17.57 -60.21 24.76
C LYS A 8 -16.90 -58.85 24.61
N PHE A 9 -15.63 -58.79 24.86
CA PHE A 9 -14.75 -57.66 24.62
C PHE A 9 -14.46 -57.55 23.12
N LEU A 10 -15.07 -56.64 22.41
CA LEU A 10 -14.71 -56.26 21.04
C LEU A 10 -13.66 -55.18 21.08
N MET A 11 -12.43 -55.54 20.77
CA MET A 11 -11.31 -54.63 20.51
C MET A 11 -11.57 -53.86 19.21
N TRP A 12 -11.90 -52.58 19.34
CA TRP A 12 -11.86 -51.64 18.22
C TRP A 12 -10.44 -51.13 18.06
N VAL A 13 -9.76 -51.56 17.02
CA VAL A 13 -8.52 -50.98 16.54
C VAL A 13 -8.90 -49.70 15.80
N GLY A 14 -8.81 -48.56 16.50
CA GLY A 14 -8.93 -47.25 15.91
C GLY A 14 -7.68 -46.91 15.08
N ILE A 15 -7.79 -47.02 13.75
CA ILE A 15 -6.81 -46.46 12.84
C ILE A 15 -6.94 -44.92 12.97
N ILE A 16 -6.01 -44.30 13.71
CA ILE A 16 -5.82 -42.85 13.67
C ILE A 16 -5.17 -42.53 12.32
N LEU A 17 -6.01 -42.20 11.33
CA LEU A 17 -5.54 -41.47 10.16
C LEU A 17 -5.20 -40.05 10.65
N SER A 18 -3.93 -39.86 10.97
CA SER A 18 -3.31 -38.54 11.05
C SER A 18 -3.29 -37.95 9.65
N GLY A 19 -4.44 -37.41 9.22
CA GLY A 19 -4.54 -36.52 8.10
C GLY A 19 -3.75 -35.26 8.43
N THR A 20 -2.52 -35.17 7.96
CA THR A 20 -1.83 -33.91 7.82
C THR A 20 -2.69 -33.03 6.91
N LEU A 21 -3.47 -32.13 7.52
CA LEU A 21 -4.04 -31.00 6.83
C LEU A 21 -2.86 -30.13 6.37
N PHE A 22 -2.27 -30.48 5.22
CA PHE A 22 -1.55 -29.52 4.43
C PHE A 22 -2.57 -28.44 4.10
N GLY A 23 -2.42 -27.27 4.73
CA GLY A 23 -3.14 -26.08 4.34
C GLY A 23 -2.96 -25.94 2.83
N ALA A 24 -4.08 -26.01 2.09
CA ALA A 24 -4.07 -25.75 0.67
C ALA A 24 -3.56 -24.31 0.51
N GLY A 25 -2.27 -24.17 0.21
CA GLY A 25 -1.67 -22.90 -0.20
C GLY A 25 -2.54 -22.38 -1.34
N GLN A 26 -3.17 -21.23 -1.15
CA GLN A 26 -3.99 -20.66 -2.21
C GLN A 26 -3.07 -20.39 -3.39
N THR A 27 -3.31 -21.10 -4.49
CA THR A 27 -2.57 -20.97 -5.72
C THR A 27 -2.82 -19.60 -6.34
N ILE A 28 -1.75 -18.93 -6.77
CA ILE A 28 -1.86 -17.70 -7.57
C ILE A 28 -2.77 -18.02 -8.76
N GLN A 29 -3.86 -17.28 -8.86
CA GLN A 29 -4.84 -17.47 -9.93
C GLN A 29 -4.23 -17.11 -11.28
N GLU A 30 -4.61 -17.83 -12.31
CA GLU A 30 -4.21 -17.54 -13.69
C GLU A 30 -4.66 -16.10 -14.05
N PRO A 31 -3.75 -15.25 -14.60
CA PRO A 31 -4.03 -13.83 -14.79
C PRO A 31 -5.26 -13.52 -15.64
N HIS A 32 -5.52 -14.26 -16.72
CA HIS A 32 -6.70 -13.99 -17.56
C HIS A 32 -8.02 -14.26 -16.84
N THR A 33 -8.06 -15.31 -16.00
CA THR A 33 -9.23 -15.59 -15.14
C THR A 33 -9.45 -14.45 -14.16
N PHE A 34 -8.39 -13.96 -13.53
CA PHE A 34 -8.48 -12.79 -12.64
C PHE A 34 -8.95 -11.53 -13.38
N PHE A 35 -8.41 -11.25 -14.56
CA PHE A 35 -8.80 -10.08 -15.36
C PHE A 35 -10.29 -10.12 -15.75
N ARG A 36 -10.77 -11.30 -16.14
CA ARG A 36 -12.17 -11.49 -16.59
C ARG A 36 -13.13 -11.47 -15.40
N ASP A 37 -12.89 -12.31 -14.41
CA ASP A 37 -13.88 -12.64 -13.39
C ASP A 37 -13.89 -11.62 -12.23
N ARG A 38 -12.72 -11.03 -11.92
CA ARG A 38 -12.59 -10.10 -10.78
C ARG A 38 -12.53 -8.64 -11.19
N ILE A 39 -11.81 -8.37 -12.27
CA ILE A 39 -11.68 -6.99 -12.75
C ILE A 39 -12.79 -6.67 -13.77
N GLY A 40 -13.36 -7.68 -14.41
CA GLY A 40 -14.38 -7.52 -15.44
C GLY A 40 -13.82 -6.87 -16.69
N LEU A 41 -12.63 -7.29 -17.15
CA LEU A 41 -12.08 -6.87 -18.44
C LEU A 41 -12.74 -7.64 -19.60
N SER A 42 -12.92 -6.96 -20.73
CA SER A 42 -13.32 -7.60 -21.96
C SER A 42 -12.16 -8.38 -22.62
N ASP A 43 -12.47 -9.32 -23.50
CA ASP A 43 -11.43 -10.08 -24.22
C ASP A 43 -10.54 -9.15 -25.06
N SER A 44 -11.05 -8.06 -25.60
CA SER A 44 -10.25 -7.05 -26.32
C SER A 44 -9.27 -6.32 -25.41
N GLN A 45 -9.65 -6.03 -24.15
CA GLN A 45 -8.76 -5.44 -23.18
C GLN A 45 -7.67 -6.42 -22.75
N ILE A 46 -8.03 -7.69 -22.55
CA ILE A 46 -7.07 -8.76 -22.23
C ILE A 46 -6.07 -8.94 -23.39
N ALA A 47 -6.55 -8.98 -24.64
CA ALA A 47 -5.68 -9.04 -25.81
C ALA A 47 -4.75 -7.82 -25.92
N THR A 48 -5.20 -6.64 -25.50
CA THR A 48 -4.34 -5.43 -25.44
C THR A 48 -3.20 -5.65 -24.42
N ILE A 49 -3.50 -6.19 -23.23
CA ILE A 49 -2.49 -6.53 -22.23
C ILE A 49 -1.49 -7.55 -22.77
N ASP A 50 -1.98 -8.63 -23.40
CA ASP A 50 -1.15 -9.70 -23.96
C ASP A 50 -0.20 -9.21 -25.06
N GLY A 51 -0.63 -8.20 -25.82
CA GLY A 51 0.16 -7.48 -26.80
C GLY A 51 1.16 -6.47 -26.18
N GLY A 52 1.20 -6.36 -24.86
CA GLY A 52 2.08 -5.43 -24.15
C GLY A 52 1.56 -3.99 -24.07
N GLY A 53 0.29 -3.76 -24.38
CA GLY A 53 -0.38 -2.50 -24.12
C GLY A 53 -0.75 -2.37 -22.64
N ALA A 54 -0.79 -1.13 -22.14
CA ALA A 54 -1.28 -0.87 -20.80
C ALA A 54 -2.80 -0.74 -20.81
N VAL A 55 -3.49 -1.44 -19.90
CA VAL A 55 -4.92 -1.27 -19.65
C VAL A 55 -5.12 -0.79 -18.23
N VAL A 56 -5.89 0.27 -18.05
CA VAL A 56 -6.23 0.83 -16.74
C VAL A 56 -7.75 0.93 -16.60
N LYS A 57 -8.24 0.67 -15.38
CA LYS A 57 -9.68 0.67 -15.09
C LYS A 57 -9.93 1.15 -13.66
N MET A 58 -10.91 2.03 -13.49
CA MET A 58 -11.43 2.34 -12.16
C MET A 58 -12.31 1.17 -11.69
N ILE A 59 -12.03 0.69 -10.49
CA ILE A 59 -12.85 -0.32 -9.81
C ILE A 59 -13.88 0.40 -8.94
N PRO A 60 -15.12 -0.09 -8.86
CA PRO A 60 -16.12 0.45 -7.95
C PRO A 60 -15.60 0.49 -6.51
N SER A 61 -15.93 1.52 -5.78
CA SER A 61 -15.62 1.73 -4.37
C SER A 61 -16.90 2.02 -3.58
N GLU A 62 -16.89 1.78 -2.28
CA GLU A 62 -18.07 1.97 -1.43
C GLU A 62 -18.41 3.43 -1.21
N THR A 63 -17.39 4.29 -1.12
CA THR A 63 -17.57 5.71 -0.87
C THR A 63 -16.94 6.57 -1.95
N PRO A 64 -17.47 7.80 -2.22
CA PRO A 64 -16.85 8.73 -3.14
C PRO A 64 -15.45 9.22 -2.72
N ALA A 65 -15.08 9.07 -1.45
CA ALA A 65 -13.73 9.40 -0.97
C ALA A 65 -12.67 8.41 -1.44
N GLU A 66 -13.07 7.20 -1.78
CA GLU A 66 -12.19 6.14 -2.22
C GLU A 66 -11.96 6.16 -3.73
N VAL A 67 -10.72 5.91 -4.11
CA VAL A 67 -10.29 5.81 -5.51
C VAL A 67 -9.51 4.51 -5.66
N PHE A 68 -10.07 3.55 -6.40
CA PHE A 68 -9.49 2.24 -6.67
C PHE A 68 -9.19 2.15 -8.16
N ILE A 69 -7.92 2.02 -8.51
CA ILE A 69 -7.45 1.97 -9.90
C ILE A 69 -6.70 0.65 -10.12
N PHE A 70 -7.22 -0.14 -11.01
CA PHE A 70 -6.54 -1.30 -11.57
C PHE A 70 -5.71 -0.87 -12.79
N GLY A 71 -4.58 -1.57 -13.00
CA GLY A 71 -3.81 -1.47 -14.22
C GLY A 71 -3.03 -2.75 -14.48
N ALA A 72 -2.86 -3.12 -15.75
CA ALA A 72 -2.03 -4.25 -16.14
C ALA A 72 -1.38 -4.05 -17.50
N THR A 73 -0.20 -4.68 -17.68
CA THR A 73 0.52 -4.80 -18.95
C THR A 73 1.33 -6.10 -18.95
N HIS A 74 1.60 -6.63 -20.12
CA HIS A 74 2.59 -7.69 -20.31
C HIS A 74 3.95 -7.10 -20.64
N VAL A 75 5.01 -7.70 -20.06
CA VAL A 75 6.41 -7.31 -20.30
C VAL A 75 7.23 -8.56 -20.67
N ASN A 76 8.23 -8.39 -21.56
CA ASN A 76 9.15 -9.45 -21.97
C ASN A 76 10.34 -9.53 -20.99
N ALA A 77 10.04 -9.61 -19.70
CA ALA A 77 11.00 -9.73 -18.61
C ALA A 77 10.46 -10.66 -17.54
N GLY A 78 11.34 -11.27 -16.77
CA GLY A 78 10.95 -12.16 -15.67
C GLY A 78 10.31 -11.42 -14.50
N PRO A 79 9.53 -12.12 -13.66
CA PRO A 79 8.91 -11.47 -12.50
C PRO A 79 9.90 -10.86 -11.52
N GLU A 80 11.09 -11.44 -11.38
CA GLU A 80 12.16 -10.93 -10.50
C GLU A 80 12.72 -9.58 -10.97
N ASP A 81 12.72 -9.31 -12.28
CA ASP A 81 13.22 -8.04 -12.80
C ASP A 81 12.35 -6.87 -12.35
N TYR A 82 11.04 -7.11 -12.19
CA TYR A 82 10.16 -6.13 -11.57
C TYR A 82 10.53 -5.86 -10.10
N LEU A 83 10.90 -6.88 -9.32
CA LEU A 83 11.34 -6.69 -7.93
C LEU A 83 12.57 -5.78 -7.87
N LYS A 84 13.59 -6.06 -8.69
CA LYS A 84 14.81 -5.22 -8.80
C LYS A 84 14.45 -3.78 -9.16
N PHE A 85 13.58 -3.62 -10.15
CA PHE A 85 13.06 -2.30 -10.54
C PHE A 85 12.31 -1.58 -9.41
N ALA A 86 11.47 -2.28 -8.64
CA ALA A 86 10.69 -1.68 -7.55
C ALA A 86 11.58 -1.23 -6.39
N PHE A 87 12.69 -1.91 -6.13
CA PHE A 87 13.64 -1.59 -5.06
C PHE A 87 14.67 -0.51 -5.44
N ASP A 88 14.79 -0.20 -6.72
CA ASP A 88 15.67 0.90 -7.18
C ASP A 88 15.04 2.27 -6.89
N MET A 89 15.38 2.83 -5.73
CA MET A 89 14.92 4.16 -5.32
C MET A 89 15.51 5.29 -6.19
N SER A 90 16.61 5.03 -6.93
CA SER A 90 17.23 6.04 -7.79
C SER A 90 16.32 6.46 -8.94
N ARG A 91 15.50 5.54 -9.44
CA ARG A 91 14.52 5.81 -10.49
C ARG A 91 13.44 6.81 -10.05
N LEU A 92 13.01 6.77 -8.76
CA LEU A 92 12.03 7.75 -8.25
C LEU A 92 12.64 9.16 -8.26
N LYS A 93 13.94 9.29 -7.92
CA LYS A 93 14.66 10.56 -7.98
C LYS A 93 14.74 11.14 -9.38
N SER A 94 14.66 10.31 -10.43
CA SER A 94 14.71 10.76 -11.82
C SER A 94 13.36 11.27 -12.35
N LEU A 95 12.26 11.07 -11.61
CA LEU A 95 10.92 11.49 -12.02
C LEU A 95 10.65 12.93 -11.57
N PRO A 96 10.22 13.85 -12.45
CA PRO A 96 10.02 15.26 -12.13
C PRO A 96 9.04 15.54 -10.98
N SER A 97 8.07 14.63 -10.77
CA SER A 97 7.08 14.74 -9.69
C SER A 97 7.67 14.44 -8.31
N TYR A 98 8.81 13.73 -8.22
CA TYR A 98 9.45 13.40 -6.94
C TYR A 98 10.47 14.48 -6.59
N LEU A 99 10.05 15.46 -5.81
CA LEU A 99 10.90 16.57 -5.37
C LEU A 99 12.00 16.11 -4.41
N SER A 100 11.69 15.07 -3.62
CA SER A 100 12.67 14.44 -2.72
C SER A 100 12.24 13.02 -2.42
N VAL A 101 13.18 12.09 -2.29
CA VAL A 101 12.91 10.71 -1.84
C VAL A 101 14.15 10.16 -1.14
N ARG A 102 13.94 9.49 0.01
CA ARG A 102 15.03 8.88 0.78
C ARG A 102 14.56 7.63 1.52
N ARG A 103 15.34 6.55 1.39
CA ARG A 103 15.15 5.33 2.16
C ARG A 103 15.73 5.53 3.56
N PHE A 104 15.04 5.03 4.58
CA PHE A 104 15.56 4.98 5.95
C PHE A 104 16.64 3.91 6.07
N SER A 105 17.60 4.15 6.94
CA SER A 105 18.53 3.13 7.40
C SER A 105 17.79 2.03 8.19
N ASN A 106 18.43 0.87 8.38
CA ASN A 106 17.83 -0.23 9.14
C ASN A 106 17.54 0.15 10.61
N SER A 107 18.31 1.10 11.15
CA SER A 107 18.05 1.74 12.44
C SER A 107 17.78 3.21 12.20
N PRO A 108 16.50 3.61 11.98
CA PRO A 108 16.13 4.96 11.59
C PRO A 108 16.64 6.04 12.55
N THR A 109 17.14 7.12 12.00
CA THR A 109 17.67 8.27 12.74
C THR A 109 17.18 9.59 12.15
N LEU A 110 17.38 10.70 12.85
CA LEU A 110 17.04 12.03 12.32
C LEU A 110 17.81 12.39 11.04
N SER A 111 19.00 11.83 10.81
CA SER A 111 19.76 12.07 9.58
C SER A 111 19.08 11.47 8.34
N ASP A 112 18.26 10.42 8.51
CA ASP A 112 17.47 9.85 7.40
C ASP A 112 16.34 10.79 6.94
N LEU A 113 15.98 11.76 7.78
CA LEU A 113 14.94 12.77 7.53
C LEU A 113 15.52 14.11 7.08
N GLU A 114 16.79 14.17 6.69
CA GLU A 114 17.35 15.36 6.05
C GLU A 114 16.58 15.72 4.77
N GLY A 115 16.12 16.96 4.65
CA GLY A 115 15.25 17.41 3.55
C GLY A 115 13.75 17.08 3.72
N PHE A 116 13.35 16.41 4.80
CA PHE A 116 11.94 16.23 5.15
C PHE A 116 11.39 17.53 5.71
N THR A 117 10.85 18.39 4.83
CA THR A 117 10.42 19.76 5.18
C THR A 117 9.05 20.05 4.60
N LEU A 118 8.22 20.71 5.41
CA LEU A 118 6.94 21.26 4.98
C LEU A 118 7.13 22.46 4.05
N GLU A 119 6.09 22.77 3.27
CA GLU A 119 6.05 23.98 2.47
C GLU A 119 5.91 25.24 3.37
N PRO A 120 6.45 26.40 2.95
CA PRO A 120 6.37 27.63 3.73
C PRO A 120 4.94 28.03 4.12
N ASP A 121 3.97 27.80 3.23
CA ASP A 121 2.55 28.09 3.51
C ASP A 121 1.98 27.13 4.57
N ASP A 122 2.43 25.88 4.61
CA ASP A 122 2.03 24.92 5.64
C ASP A 122 2.54 25.37 7.00
N ILE A 123 3.81 25.78 7.08
CA ILE A 123 4.43 26.29 8.31
C ILE A 123 3.65 27.49 8.84
N LYS A 124 3.33 28.44 7.95
CA LYS A 124 2.54 29.63 8.30
C LYS A 124 1.15 29.27 8.85
N ASN A 125 0.49 28.29 8.25
CA ASN A 125 -0.86 27.87 8.62
C ASN A 125 -0.86 27.04 9.92
N LEU A 126 0.20 26.29 10.21
CA LEU A 126 0.34 25.48 11.42
C LEU A 126 0.23 26.31 12.71
N LYS A 127 0.64 27.58 12.71
CA LYS A 127 0.48 28.48 13.85
C LYS A 127 -0.95 28.52 14.39
N ASN A 128 -1.95 28.39 13.52
CA ASN A 128 -3.38 28.51 13.86
C ASN A 128 -4.11 27.16 13.75
N CYS A 129 -3.38 26.04 13.61
CA CYS A 129 -3.97 24.73 13.53
C CYS A 129 -4.64 24.33 14.85
N LYS A 130 -5.82 23.76 14.73
CA LYS A 130 -6.56 23.15 15.83
C LYS A 130 -7.42 22.01 15.28
N PRO A 131 -7.88 21.09 16.13
CA PRO A 131 -8.78 20.02 15.72
C PRO A 131 -9.97 20.57 14.92
N GLY A 132 -10.23 19.97 13.76
CA GLY A 132 -11.26 20.38 12.81
C GLY A 132 -10.85 21.49 11.83
N LYS A 133 -9.71 22.12 12.02
CA LYS A 133 -9.21 23.22 11.18
C LYS A 133 -7.69 23.24 11.11
N CYS A 134 -7.13 22.44 10.23
CA CYS A 134 -5.71 22.42 9.89
C CYS A 134 -5.53 22.09 8.39
N ASP A 135 -4.48 22.61 7.77
CA ASP A 135 -4.18 22.32 6.37
C ASP A 135 -3.31 21.06 6.24
N VAL A 136 -2.49 20.77 7.25
CA VAL A 136 -1.68 19.57 7.34
C VAL A 136 -2.46 18.47 8.08
N GLN A 137 -2.40 17.25 7.59
CA GLN A 137 -3.03 16.09 8.25
C GLN A 137 -2.26 15.72 9.52
N LEU A 138 -2.84 16.00 10.66
CA LEU A 138 -2.27 15.80 11.99
C LEU A 138 -3.34 15.30 12.97
N SER A 139 -2.87 14.56 13.98
CA SER A 139 -3.68 14.27 15.17
C SER A 139 -3.79 15.49 16.09
N PRO A 140 -4.78 15.54 17.00
CA PRO A 140 -4.87 16.59 18.01
C PRO A 140 -3.60 16.72 18.84
N GLU A 141 -3.01 15.60 19.21
CA GLU A 141 -1.77 15.52 19.99
C GLU A 141 -0.59 16.14 19.24
N ALA A 142 -0.48 15.83 17.95
CA ALA A 142 0.55 16.39 17.08
C ALA A 142 0.41 17.91 16.93
N MET A 143 -0.82 18.41 16.80
CA MET A 143 -1.10 19.84 16.74
C MET A 143 -0.69 20.54 18.06
N LEU A 144 -1.05 19.96 19.21
CA LEU A 144 -0.69 20.50 20.53
C LEU A 144 0.82 20.53 20.71
N GLN A 145 1.51 19.44 20.40
CA GLN A 145 2.97 19.36 20.49
C GLN A 145 3.69 20.43 19.65
N LEU A 146 3.16 20.75 18.45
CA LEU A 146 3.71 21.83 17.64
C LEU A 146 3.44 23.22 18.27
N GLN A 147 2.23 23.44 18.82
CA GLN A 147 1.90 24.70 19.47
C GLN A 147 2.79 24.99 20.69
N GLU A 148 3.11 23.96 21.49
CA GLU A 148 3.91 24.08 22.71
C GLU A 148 5.42 24.16 22.45
N ALA A 149 5.91 23.46 21.40
CA ALA A 149 7.35 23.32 21.15
C ALA A 149 7.95 24.40 20.26
N VAL A 150 7.13 25.23 19.57
CA VAL A 150 7.60 26.19 18.57
C VAL A 150 7.41 27.63 19.07
N ASP A 151 8.48 28.40 19.05
CA ASP A 151 8.36 29.88 19.21
C ASP A 151 7.91 30.48 17.88
N TRP A 152 6.61 30.74 17.77
CA TRP A 152 5.96 31.29 16.58
C TRP A 152 6.33 32.75 16.27
N SER A 153 7.11 33.39 17.13
CA SER A 153 7.63 34.75 16.92
C SER A 153 9.10 34.78 16.49
N ALA A 154 9.78 33.64 16.57
CA ALA A 154 11.19 33.52 16.24
C ALA A 154 11.46 33.67 14.74
N SER A 155 12.62 34.21 14.38
CA SER A 155 13.06 34.34 12.99
C SER A 155 13.35 32.99 12.32
N ASP A 156 13.66 31.95 13.10
CA ASP A 156 13.95 30.59 12.69
C ASP A 156 12.74 29.63 12.84
N VAL A 157 11.52 30.15 12.97
CA VAL A 157 10.29 29.38 13.15
C VAL A 157 10.15 28.22 12.17
N ALA A 158 10.58 28.41 10.92
CA ALA A 158 10.52 27.37 9.89
C ALA A 158 11.40 26.16 10.24
N GLU A 159 12.61 26.39 10.76
CA GLU A 159 13.49 25.31 11.18
C GLU A 159 13.00 24.63 12.46
N GLN A 160 12.45 25.37 13.42
CA GLN A 160 11.84 24.82 14.62
C GLN A 160 10.68 23.87 14.26
N VAL A 161 9.77 24.29 13.37
CA VAL A 161 8.66 23.45 12.89
C VAL A 161 9.20 22.21 12.19
N ASN A 162 10.09 22.35 11.21
CA ASN A 162 10.63 21.23 10.47
C ASN A 162 11.42 20.27 11.37
N SER A 163 12.17 20.78 12.34
CA SER A 163 12.87 19.96 13.34
C SER A 163 11.88 19.12 14.15
N ARG A 164 10.77 19.74 14.60
CA ARG A 164 9.74 19.04 15.36
C ARG A 164 9.02 17.99 14.50
N VAL A 165 8.65 18.33 13.28
CA VAL A 165 7.99 17.42 12.33
C VAL A 165 8.88 16.21 12.01
N ARG A 166 10.19 16.41 11.82
CA ARG A 166 11.16 15.30 11.67
C ARG A 166 11.21 14.39 12.90
N LYS A 167 11.21 14.94 14.11
CA LYS A 167 11.16 14.15 15.34
C LYS A 167 9.89 13.33 15.42
N MET A 168 8.72 13.93 15.16
CA MET A 168 7.43 13.24 15.17
C MET A 168 7.37 12.12 14.12
N ALA A 169 7.91 12.38 12.91
CA ALA A 169 7.99 11.37 11.87
C ALA A 169 8.88 10.18 12.25
N LEU A 170 10.03 10.43 12.89
CA LEU A 170 10.90 9.37 13.41
C LEU A 170 10.22 8.59 14.53
N GLU A 171 9.60 9.28 15.48
CA GLU A 171 8.86 8.68 16.60
C GLU A 171 7.71 7.78 16.09
N LEU A 172 6.96 8.23 15.08
CA LEU A 172 5.92 7.43 14.44
C LEU A 172 6.51 6.16 13.82
N LEU A 173 7.60 6.31 13.06
CA LEU A 173 8.23 5.17 12.38
C LEU A 173 8.75 4.13 13.37
N VAL A 174 9.46 4.56 14.43
CA VAL A 174 9.99 3.65 15.46
C VAL A 174 8.85 2.91 16.18
N ARG A 175 7.82 3.65 16.62
CA ARG A 175 6.64 3.02 17.23
C ARG A 175 5.91 2.06 16.28
N TYR A 176 5.85 2.40 14.99
CA TYR A 176 5.22 1.54 13.99
C TYR A 176 6.01 0.23 13.80
N GLN A 177 7.34 0.29 13.79
CA GLN A 177 8.18 -0.92 13.73
C GLN A 177 7.96 -1.84 14.93
N GLU A 178 7.70 -1.29 16.11
CA GLU A 178 7.48 -2.05 17.34
C GLU A 178 6.06 -2.58 17.52
N ARG A 179 5.06 -1.76 17.18
CA ARG A 179 3.65 -2.00 17.55
C ARG A 179 2.69 -2.03 16.37
N GLY A 180 3.19 -1.80 15.16
CA GLY A 180 2.41 -1.90 13.93
C GLY A 180 1.28 -0.88 13.80
N ASN A 181 0.17 -1.32 13.25
CA ASN A 181 -0.94 -0.45 12.85
C ASN A 181 -1.58 0.32 14.01
N SER A 182 -1.53 -0.23 15.22
CA SER A 182 -2.14 0.38 16.42
C SER A 182 -1.59 1.76 16.78
N VAL A 183 -0.45 2.16 16.21
CA VAL A 183 0.15 3.48 16.44
C VAL A 183 -0.12 4.48 15.32
N LEU A 184 -0.82 4.06 14.25
CA LEU A 184 -1.21 4.97 13.19
C LEU A 184 -2.17 6.00 13.72
N GLU A 185 -1.95 7.25 13.33
CA GLU A 185 -2.62 8.38 13.93
C GLU A 185 -4.11 8.48 13.56
N ILE A 186 -4.86 9.16 14.41
CA ILE A 186 -6.21 9.61 14.09
C ILE A 186 -6.10 11.04 13.63
N TYR A 187 -6.24 11.29 12.33
CA TYR A 187 -6.28 12.65 11.81
C TYR A 187 -7.54 13.39 12.27
N GLN A 188 -7.36 14.63 12.67
CA GLN A 188 -8.47 15.53 12.99
C GLN A 188 -8.22 16.95 12.44
N ASP A 189 -7.59 17.04 11.30
CA ASP A 189 -7.37 18.27 10.55
C ASP A 189 -8.66 18.85 9.95
N LYS A 190 -9.68 18.02 9.75
CA LYS A 190 -11.02 18.40 9.34
C LYS A 190 -12.06 18.08 10.43
N SER A 191 -13.30 18.51 10.21
CA SER A 191 -14.40 18.33 11.16
C SER A 191 -14.68 16.87 11.54
N ARG A 192 -14.46 15.94 10.62
CA ARG A 192 -14.57 14.49 10.87
C ARG A 192 -13.17 13.93 11.14
N ALA A 193 -13.02 13.25 12.27
CA ALA A 193 -11.82 12.48 12.55
C ALA A 193 -11.69 11.29 11.59
N PHE A 194 -10.47 10.93 11.22
CA PHE A 194 -10.15 9.82 10.35
C PHE A 194 -9.16 8.89 11.06
N ASN A 195 -9.65 7.72 11.46
CA ASN A 195 -8.82 6.68 12.10
C ASN A 195 -8.17 5.80 11.02
N ILE A 196 -6.87 5.99 10.79
CA ILE A 196 -6.14 5.30 9.72
C ILE A 196 -6.19 3.78 9.91
N ASP A 197 -5.99 3.28 11.13
CA ASP A 197 -5.98 1.83 11.38
C ASP A 197 -7.36 1.21 11.13
N ALA A 198 -8.42 1.79 11.67
CA ALA A 198 -9.79 1.29 11.47
C ALA A 198 -10.20 1.30 9.99
N GLU A 199 -9.91 2.37 9.27
CA GLU A 199 -10.21 2.48 7.84
C GLU A 199 -9.35 1.51 7.01
N PHE A 200 -8.10 1.28 7.40
CA PHE A 200 -7.23 0.30 6.75
C PHE A 200 -7.74 -1.13 6.94
N GLN A 201 -8.16 -1.47 8.17
CA GLN A 201 -8.79 -2.77 8.46
C GLN A 201 -10.07 -2.95 7.66
N SER A 202 -10.94 -1.94 7.61
CA SER A 202 -12.17 -1.94 6.81
C SER A 202 -11.86 -2.18 5.32
N LEU A 203 -10.96 -1.41 4.74
CA LEU A 203 -10.54 -1.51 3.36
C LEU A 203 -10.01 -2.92 3.01
N LEU A 204 -9.16 -3.49 3.84
CA LEU A 204 -8.61 -4.83 3.60
C LEU A 204 -9.64 -5.94 3.82
N SER A 205 -10.60 -5.77 4.73
CA SER A 205 -11.64 -6.78 4.97
C SER A 205 -12.67 -6.83 3.86
N GLN A 206 -13.01 -5.68 3.28
CA GLN A 206 -14.05 -5.54 2.25
C GLN A 206 -13.53 -5.79 0.83
N SER A 207 -12.23 -5.60 0.58
CA SER A 207 -11.68 -5.78 -0.74
C SER A 207 -11.62 -7.25 -1.15
N GLU A 208 -12.52 -7.66 -2.06
CA GLU A 208 -12.50 -8.99 -2.67
C GLU A 208 -11.33 -9.20 -3.64
N VAL A 209 -10.73 -8.12 -4.12
CA VAL A 209 -9.62 -8.15 -5.10
C VAL A 209 -8.29 -8.48 -4.41
N LEU A 210 -8.09 -8.02 -3.16
CA LEU A 210 -6.85 -8.22 -2.40
C LEU A 210 -6.59 -9.66 -1.94
N PRO A 211 -7.59 -10.46 -1.50
CA PRO A 211 -7.38 -11.81 -1.01
C PRO A 211 -6.88 -12.79 -2.07
N PHE A 212 -7.12 -12.48 -3.37
CA PHE A 212 -6.87 -13.43 -4.47
C PHE A 212 -5.41 -13.77 -4.64
N TYR A 213 -4.53 -12.80 -4.37
CA TYR A 213 -3.12 -13.05 -4.59
C TYR A 213 -2.39 -13.54 -3.36
N LEU A 214 -2.83 -13.20 -2.12
CA LEU A 214 -2.07 -13.60 -0.94
C LEU A 214 -2.83 -13.36 0.38
N PRO A 215 -3.53 -14.34 0.93
CA PRO A 215 -4.16 -14.22 2.25
C PRO A 215 -3.15 -14.00 3.38
N GLU A 216 -1.94 -14.56 3.24
CA GLU A 216 -0.84 -14.36 4.19
C GLU A 216 -0.35 -12.91 4.21
N LEU A 217 -0.28 -12.25 3.03
CA LEU A 217 0.08 -10.85 2.97
C LEU A 217 -1.01 -9.96 3.56
N LYS A 218 -2.30 -10.27 3.32
CA LYS A 218 -3.42 -9.57 3.96
C LYS A 218 -3.30 -9.65 5.47
N ARG A 219 -3.03 -10.84 6.00
CA ARG A 219 -2.81 -11.04 7.42
C ARG A 219 -1.62 -10.23 7.92
N TYR A 220 -0.49 -10.27 7.23
CA TYR A 220 0.69 -9.49 7.58
C TYR A 220 0.44 -7.98 7.56
N LEU A 221 -0.28 -7.48 6.55
CA LEU A 221 -0.67 -6.07 6.48
C LEU A 221 -1.55 -5.62 7.65
N LEU A 222 -2.42 -6.51 8.13
CA LEU A 222 -3.31 -6.25 9.28
C LEU A 222 -2.58 -6.39 10.62
N GLU A 223 -1.72 -7.38 10.76
CA GLU A 223 -1.10 -7.77 12.03
C GLU A 223 0.39 -7.37 12.14
N TYR A 224 0.89 -6.52 11.22
CA TYR A 224 2.27 -6.02 11.30
C TYR A 224 2.59 -5.47 12.71
N PRO A 225 3.76 -5.78 13.31
CA PRO A 225 4.91 -6.52 12.79
C PRO A 225 4.84 -8.04 13.02
N THR A 226 3.76 -8.54 13.60
CA THR A 226 3.54 -9.98 13.81
C THR A 226 3.14 -10.67 12.51
N ALA A 227 3.13 -11.99 12.50
CA ALA A 227 2.71 -12.80 11.34
C ALA A 227 3.51 -12.53 10.03
N MET A 228 4.77 -12.06 10.14
CA MET A 228 5.62 -11.85 8.97
C MET A 228 5.88 -13.17 8.25
N PRO A 229 5.50 -13.29 6.97
CA PRO A 229 5.83 -14.48 6.18
C PRO A 229 7.35 -14.60 5.97
N PRO A 230 7.90 -15.82 5.84
CA PRO A 230 9.34 -16.02 5.73
C PRO A 230 9.97 -15.41 4.46
N ASN A 231 9.18 -15.14 3.45
CA ASN A 231 9.63 -14.63 2.15
C ASN A 231 9.27 -13.14 1.95
N VAL A 232 9.23 -12.36 3.02
CA VAL A 232 9.00 -10.91 2.98
C VAL A 232 10.29 -10.15 3.22
N GLU A 233 10.63 -9.28 2.28
CA GLU A 233 11.59 -8.21 2.49
C GLU A 233 10.85 -6.90 2.69
N SER A 234 11.30 -6.06 3.61
CA SER A 234 10.66 -4.77 3.84
C SER A 234 11.66 -3.66 4.13
N PHE A 235 11.25 -2.43 3.81
CA PHE A 235 11.98 -1.22 4.16
C PHE A 235 11.03 -0.03 4.25
N PHE A 236 11.53 1.07 4.80
CA PHE A 236 10.81 2.33 4.92
C PHE A 236 11.46 3.41 4.08
N TYR A 237 10.65 4.31 3.55
CA TYR A 237 11.13 5.50 2.87
C TYR A 237 10.17 6.66 3.05
N TRP A 238 10.66 7.86 2.86
CA TRP A 238 9.83 9.03 2.73
C TRP A 238 10.03 9.68 1.37
N GLU A 239 9.02 10.41 0.96
CA GLU A 239 9.02 11.14 -0.29
C GLU A 239 8.30 12.49 -0.14
N LYS A 240 8.68 13.45 -0.97
CA LYS A 240 7.96 14.69 -1.22
C LYS A 240 7.57 14.70 -2.68
N VAL A 241 6.28 14.67 -2.97
CA VAL A 241 5.74 14.48 -4.32
C VAL A 241 4.83 15.63 -4.70
N ASP A 242 5.01 16.14 -5.90
CA ASP A 242 4.10 17.08 -6.55
C ASP A 242 3.07 16.30 -7.40
N PHE A 243 1.84 16.28 -6.95
CA PHE A 243 0.70 15.69 -7.67
C PHE A 243 -0.04 16.72 -8.57
N GLY A 244 0.58 17.86 -8.85
CA GLY A 244 -0.03 19.00 -9.55
C GLY A 244 -0.97 19.81 -8.68
N LEU A 245 -0.73 19.76 -7.36
CA LEU A 245 -1.37 20.53 -6.28
C LEU A 245 -0.25 20.98 -5.34
N LYS A 246 -0.56 21.13 -4.02
CA LYS A 246 0.49 21.39 -3.01
C LYS A 246 1.40 20.15 -2.87
N PRO A 247 2.73 20.29 -2.86
CA PRO A 247 3.63 19.18 -2.60
C PRO A 247 3.28 18.44 -1.31
N THR A 248 3.30 17.13 -1.37
CA THR A 248 2.89 16.27 -0.26
C THR A 248 4.05 15.44 0.25
N LEU A 249 4.36 15.56 1.54
CA LEU A 249 5.25 14.65 2.24
C LEU A 249 4.51 13.35 2.57
N ARG A 250 5.19 12.21 2.39
CA ARG A 250 4.64 10.89 2.74
C ARG A 250 5.70 10.03 3.43
N LEU A 251 5.26 9.27 4.44
CA LEU A 251 6.00 8.16 5.03
C LEU A 251 5.41 6.86 4.54
N ASN A 252 6.25 5.95 4.07
CA ASN A 252 5.81 4.72 3.43
C ASN A 252 6.57 3.50 3.96
N HIS A 253 5.85 2.39 4.08
CA HIS A 253 6.38 1.05 4.31
C HIS A 253 6.27 0.25 3.02
N VAL A 254 7.38 -0.24 2.51
CA VAL A 254 7.44 -1.14 1.35
C VAL A 254 7.61 -2.57 1.84
N MET A 255 6.83 -3.47 1.31
CA MET A 255 6.91 -4.90 1.55
C MET A 255 6.96 -5.62 0.21
N ALA A 256 7.96 -6.46 0.01
CA ALA A 256 8.02 -7.36 -1.14
C ALA A 256 7.83 -8.79 -0.66
N TYR A 257 6.92 -9.49 -1.26
CA TYR A 257 6.58 -10.86 -0.96
C TYR A 257 6.79 -11.74 -2.19
N GLN A 258 7.49 -12.85 -1.98
CA GLN A 258 7.68 -13.88 -3.01
C GLN A 258 6.71 -15.04 -2.77
N SER A 259 5.99 -15.45 -3.79
CA SER A 259 5.12 -16.63 -3.76
C SER A 259 5.43 -17.56 -4.93
N THR A 260 5.56 -18.84 -4.65
CA THR A 260 5.79 -19.87 -5.68
C THR A 260 4.58 -20.78 -5.75
N GLY A 261 4.02 -20.93 -6.95
CA GLY A 261 2.84 -21.73 -7.23
C GLY A 261 2.94 -22.48 -8.55
N PRO A 262 1.84 -23.12 -9.01
CA PRO A 262 1.81 -23.92 -10.24
C PRO A 262 2.21 -23.15 -11.50
N ILE A 263 1.99 -21.84 -11.54
CA ILE A 263 2.34 -20.96 -12.67
C ILE A 263 3.76 -20.40 -12.57
N GLY A 264 4.53 -20.78 -11.55
CA GLY A 264 5.88 -20.29 -11.30
C GLY A 264 5.98 -19.36 -10.08
N THR A 265 7.08 -18.62 -10.00
CA THR A 265 7.34 -17.67 -8.93
C THR A 265 6.83 -16.28 -9.32
N ALA A 266 5.99 -15.72 -8.49
CA ALA A 266 5.49 -14.35 -8.59
C ALA A 266 6.04 -13.48 -7.45
N TYR A 267 6.16 -12.19 -7.72
CA TYR A 267 6.55 -11.19 -6.73
C TYR A 267 5.45 -10.15 -6.57
N LEU A 268 5.15 -9.83 -5.34
CA LEU A 268 4.21 -8.76 -5.01
C LEU A 268 4.93 -7.69 -4.20
N VAL A 269 4.85 -6.46 -4.65
CA VAL A 269 5.36 -5.29 -3.94
C VAL A 269 4.18 -4.46 -3.46
N VAL A 270 4.15 -4.20 -2.17
CA VAL A 270 3.15 -3.37 -1.50
C VAL A 270 3.82 -2.12 -0.97
N VAL A 271 3.24 -0.98 -1.25
CA VAL A 271 3.61 0.30 -0.64
C VAL A 271 2.43 0.77 0.21
N LYS A 272 2.60 0.72 1.53
CA LYS A 272 1.62 1.20 2.50
C LYS A 272 2.02 2.56 3.02
N GLN A 273 1.15 3.55 2.84
CA GLN A 273 1.33 4.86 3.44
C GLN A 273 1.09 4.79 4.95
N LEU A 274 2.02 5.32 5.73
CA LEU A 274 1.90 5.45 7.18
C LEU A 274 1.39 6.84 7.59
N TRP A 275 1.78 7.86 6.82
CA TRP A 275 1.37 9.25 7.01
C TRP A 275 1.53 10.04 5.71
N ALA A 276 0.68 11.03 5.52
CA ALA A 276 0.83 12.04 4.46
C ALA A 276 0.46 13.43 4.98
N SER A 277 1.15 14.47 4.50
CA SER A 277 0.84 15.84 4.91
C SER A 277 -0.49 16.36 4.37
N HIS A 278 -0.91 15.87 3.17
CA HIS A 278 -2.09 16.37 2.47
C HIS A 278 -2.82 15.27 1.71
N TYR A 279 -4.09 15.49 1.40
CA TYR A 279 -4.97 14.79 0.45
C TYR A 279 -5.21 13.33 0.77
N PHE A 280 -4.16 12.53 0.90
CA PHE A 280 -4.25 11.08 1.06
C PHE A 280 -4.39 10.74 2.54
N GLN A 281 -5.61 10.44 2.98
CA GLN A 281 -5.84 9.98 4.35
C GLN A 281 -5.32 8.54 4.53
N LEU A 282 -5.43 7.75 3.47
CA LEU A 282 -4.91 6.39 3.37
C LEU A 282 -4.49 6.13 1.94
N ALA A 283 -3.37 5.42 1.74
CA ALA A 283 -2.99 4.89 0.43
C ALA A 283 -2.30 3.53 0.58
N LEU A 284 -2.63 2.64 -0.36
CA LEU A 284 -2.07 1.31 -0.50
C LEU A 284 -1.87 1.02 -1.99
N ASP A 285 -0.62 0.86 -2.41
CA ASP A 285 -0.27 0.49 -3.77
C ASP A 285 0.22 -0.96 -3.77
N LEU A 286 -0.41 -1.82 -4.56
CA LEU A 286 0.00 -3.21 -4.75
C LEU A 286 0.39 -3.39 -6.21
N THR A 287 1.54 -4.00 -6.46
CA THR A 287 1.92 -4.39 -7.81
C THR A 287 2.50 -5.79 -7.79
N ALA A 288 1.85 -6.70 -8.52
CA ALA A 288 2.28 -8.07 -8.71
C ALA A 288 2.97 -8.22 -10.06
N SER A 289 4.08 -8.95 -10.08
CA SER A 289 4.68 -9.48 -11.31
C SER A 289 4.50 -10.99 -11.31
N VAL A 290 3.71 -11.48 -12.29
CA VAL A 290 3.24 -12.86 -12.35
C VAL A 290 3.70 -13.50 -13.67
N PRO A 291 4.29 -14.69 -13.66
CA PRO A 291 4.72 -15.35 -14.90
C PRO A 291 3.56 -15.52 -15.90
N LYS A 292 3.84 -15.38 -17.18
CA LYS A 292 2.90 -15.75 -18.22
C LYS A 292 2.84 -17.27 -18.31
N SER A 293 1.66 -17.86 -18.08
CA SER A 293 1.46 -19.31 -18.18
C SER A 293 1.65 -19.80 -19.62
N GLY A 294 2.32 -20.95 -19.82
CA GLY A 294 2.30 -21.62 -21.13
C GLY A 294 3.62 -22.18 -21.66
N SER A 295 4.78 -21.82 -21.15
CA SER A 295 6.03 -22.57 -21.42
C SER A 295 7.08 -22.30 -20.35
N ALA A 296 7.85 -23.33 -19.99
CA ALA A 296 8.99 -23.22 -19.07
C ALA A 296 10.11 -22.28 -19.58
N ASN A 297 9.98 -21.78 -20.81
CA ASN A 297 10.93 -20.90 -21.50
C ASN A 297 10.29 -19.60 -22.04
N SER A 298 9.03 -19.27 -21.74
CA SER A 298 8.48 -17.97 -22.16
C SER A 298 8.99 -16.87 -21.23
N ALA A 299 9.99 -16.13 -21.71
CA ALA A 299 10.46 -14.91 -21.09
C ALA A 299 9.34 -13.88 -21.12
N GLY A 300 8.59 -13.74 -20.01
CA GLY A 300 7.58 -12.71 -19.90
C GLY A 300 6.74 -12.83 -18.65
N SER A 301 6.27 -11.69 -18.18
CA SER A 301 5.38 -11.60 -17.02
C SER A 301 4.29 -10.54 -17.21
N TYR A 302 3.20 -10.71 -16.49
CA TYR A 302 2.19 -9.67 -16.32
C TYR A 302 2.56 -8.80 -15.12
N VAL A 303 2.66 -7.51 -15.33
CA VAL A 303 2.72 -6.52 -14.25
C VAL A 303 1.30 -6.04 -14.00
N ILE A 304 0.78 -6.38 -12.83
CA ILE A 304 -0.61 -6.10 -12.40
C ILE A 304 -0.55 -5.15 -11.21
N SER A 305 -1.15 -3.98 -11.32
CA SER A 305 -1.11 -2.97 -10.28
C SER A 305 -2.51 -2.59 -9.81
N LEU A 306 -2.65 -2.44 -8.51
CA LEU A 306 -3.85 -1.94 -7.85
C LEU A 306 -3.46 -0.78 -6.94
N LYS A 307 -3.99 0.40 -7.20
CA LYS A 307 -3.82 1.60 -6.37
C LYS A 307 -5.10 1.91 -5.66
N ILE A 308 -5.01 1.98 -4.35
CA ILE A 308 -6.13 2.22 -3.47
C ILE A 308 -5.82 3.45 -2.62
N SER A 309 -6.73 4.40 -2.56
CA SER A 309 -6.58 5.56 -1.68
C SER A 309 -7.93 6.07 -1.18
N THR A 310 -7.94 6.57 0.06
CA THR A 310 -9.00 7.40 0.60
C THR A 310 -8.50 8.84 0.64
N GLN A 311 -9.25 9.75 0.02
CA GLN A 311 -8.81 11.13 -0.21
C GLN A 311 -9.79 12.15 0.34
N GLN A 312 -9.25 13.22 0.91
CA GLN A 312 -10.04 14.35 1.37
C GLN A 312 -10.66 15.13 0.22
N GLY A 313 -11.83 15.71 0.46
CA GLY A 313 -12.46 16.67 -0.44
C GLY A 313 -13.09 16.08 -1.70
N LEU A 314 -13.25 14.75 -1.79
CA LEU A 314 -13.92 14.07 -2.90
C LEU A 314 -15.42 13.84 -2.66
N THR A 315 -15.94 14.22 -1.49
CA THR A 315 -17.36 14.08 -1.12
C THR A 315 -18.13 15.38 -1.27
N GLY A 316 -19.47 15.29 -1.31
CA GLY A 316 -20.35 16.44 -1.48
C GLY A 316 -20.35 17.03 -2.91
N PHE A 317 -21.12 18.12 -3.12
CA PHE A 317 -21.34 18.69 -4.44
C PHE A 317 -20.05 19.13 -5.15
N SER A 318 -19.19 19.89 -4.48
CA SER A 318 -17.89 20.30 -5.03
C SER A 318 -16.92 19.09 -5.17
N GLY A 319 -17.04 18.11 -4.30
CA GLY A 319 -16.26 16.87 -4.32
C GLY A 319 -16.52 16.02 -5.56
N PHE A 320 -17.76 16.00 -6.05
CA PHE A 320 -18.12 15.28 -7.26
C PHE A 320 -17.31 15.73 -8.50
N PHE A 321 -17.13 17.02 -8.69
CA PHE A 321 -16.32 17.54 -9.80
C PHE A 321 -14.83 17.28 -9.60
N ARG A 322 -14.34 17.46 -8.35
CA ARG A 322 -12.94 17.15 -8.01
C ARG A 322 -12.63 15.67 -8.23
N ARG A 323 -13.53 14.77 -7.83
CA ARG A 323 -13.38 13.33 -8.05
C ARG A 323 -13.17 12.98 -9.52
N LYS A 324 -13.94 13.55 -10.44
CA LYS A 324 -13.76 13.32 -11.89
C LYS A 324 -12.35 13.70 -12.36
N VAL A 325 -11.83 14.83 -11.90
CA VAL A 325 -10.48 15.29 -12.24
C VAL A 325 -9.42 14.36 -11.61
N VAL A 326 -9.56 14.02 -10.34
CA VAL A 326 -8.64 13.14 -9.62
C VAL A 326 -8.60 11.77 -10.28
N VAL A 327 -9.75 11.13 -10.52
CA VAL A 327 -9.82 9.81 -11.16
C VAL A 327 -9.16 9.84 -12.55
N ARG A 328 -9.45 10.83 -13.38
CA ARG A 328 -8.83 10.94 -14.70
C ARG A 328 -7.31 11.09 -14.63
N LYS A 329 -6.81 11.95 -13.73
CA LYS A 329 -5.36 12.12 -13.53
C LYS A 329 -4.71 10.84 -12.99
N THR A 330 -5.36 10.13 -12.06
CA THR A 330 -4.85 8.89 -11.50
C THR A 330 -4.82 7.76 -12.54
N LEU A 331 -5.86 7.65 -13.39
CA LEU A 331 -5.86 6.69 -14.50
C LEU A 331 -4.70 6.95 -15.45
N SER A 332 -4.53 8.22 -15.89
CA SER A 332 -3.42 8.59 -16.79
C SER A 332 -2.05 8.37 -16.15
N ALA A 333 -1.91 8.68 -14.86
CA ALA A 333 -0.67 8.41 -14.13
C ALA A 333 -0.36 6.91 -14.02
N GLN A 334 -1.40 6.08 -13.79
CA GLN A 334 -1.26 4.63 -13.73
C GLN A 334 -0.88 4.02 -15.08
N GLU A 335 -1.48 4.50 -16.17
CA GLU A 335 -1.14 4.07 -17.53
C GLU A 335 0.33 4.40 -17.85
N ASN A 336 0.74 5.65 -17.61
CA ASN A 336 2.13 6.08 -17.79
C ASN A 336 3.12 5.29 -16.91
N TYR A 337 2.72 4.94 -15.68
CA TYR A 337 3.53 4.11 -14.78
C TYR A 337 3.79 2.72 -15.40
N LEU A 338 2.76 2.05 -15.92
CA LEU A 338 2.89 0.75 -16.57
C LEU A 338 3.75 0.82 -17.84
N ILE A 339 3.56 1.85 -18.68
CA ILE A 339 4.38 2.08 -19.87
C ILE A 339 5.85 2.27 -19.49
N ASN A 340 6.12 3.01 -18.41
CA ASN A 340 7.49 3.25 -17.95
C ASN A 340 8.13 1.99 -17.36
N ILE A 341 7.38 1.17 -16.62
CA ILE A 341 7.84 -0.15 -16.17
C ILE A 341 8.25 -0.99 -17.38
N LYS A 342 7.36 -1.13 -18.36
CA LYS A 342 7.64 -1.91 -19.57
C LYS A 342 8.92 -1.44 -20.25
N LYS A 343 9.05 -0.14 -20.48
CA LYS A 343 10.26 0.45 -21.09
C LYS A 343 11.54 0.21 -20.28
N ALA A 344 11.43 0.14 -18.96
CA ALA A 344 12.58 -0.08 -18.09
C ALA A 344 13.01 -1.55 -18.03
N LEU A 345 12.05 -2.47 -18.07
CA LEU A 345 12.30 -3.91 -17.98
C LEU A 345 12.67 -4.55 -19.31
N GLU A 346 12.34 -3.93 -20.43
CA GLU A 346 12.64 -4.44 -21.80
C GLU A 346 13.87 -3.78 -22.45
N LYS A 347 14.69 -3.07 -21.66
CA LYS A 347 16.00 -2.54 -22.09
C LYS A 347 17.07 -3.63 -22.01
#